data_55d7b0c0706485ae73f56f15f721587c
#
_entry.id   55d7b0c0706485ae73f56f15f721587c
#
_cell.length_a   1.000
_cell.length_b   1.000
_cell.length_c   1.000
_cell.angle_alpha   90.00
_cell.angle_beta   90.00
_cell.angle_gamma   90.00
#
_symmetry.space_group_name_H-M   'P 1'
#
loop_
_entity.id
_entity.type
_entity.pdbx_description
1 polymer ?
#
loop_
_entity_poly.entity_id
_entity_poly.type
_entity_poly.pdbx_seq_one_letter_code
_entity_poly.pdbx_strand_id
1 'polypeptide(L)'
;MKVLIVNKFLHPNGGSETYIFEVGKQLQKMGHQVEYFGMEHEGRVVSNRLDCYTGNMDFHTGKLQKLLYPFRILYSTEAAKKIRKVLDDLQPDVVHVNNFNFQLTPSILYAIRKYEKQTGRTVRIVYTAHDSQLVCPNHLMQRPSGELCQECLGQKQWNCTKHKCIHNSRVKSLLGSVEAKIYQHNHAYRMFDTVIC
;
A
#
# COMPACT_ATOMS: atom_id res chain seq x y z
N MET A 1 20.51 11.53 1.70
CA MET A 1 19.49 10.80 2.47
C MET A 1 19.31 9.40 1.89
N LYS A 2 18.82 8.47 2.70
CA LYS A 2 18.42 7.13 2.27
C LYS A 2 16.90 7.09 2.15
N VAL A 3 16.39 6.74 0.98
CA VAL A 3 14.96 6.74 0.66
C VAL A 3 14.50 5.34 0.27
N LEU A 4 13.46 4.83 0.93
CA LEU A 4 12.78 3.60 0.53
C LEU A 4 11.46 3.95 -0.17
N ILE A 5 11.36 3.69 -1.46
CA ILE A 5 10.11 3.84 -2.21
C ILE A 5 9.31 2.55 -2.11
N VAL A 6 8.06 2.66 -1.66
CA VAL A 6 7.15 1.51 -1.49
C VAL A 6 6.01 1.64 -2.48
N ASN A 7 5.85 0.63 -3.33
CA ASN A 7 4.73 0.50 -4.26
C ASN A 7 4.44 -0.98 -4.50
N LYS A 8 3.17 -1.36 -4.68
CA LYS A 8 2.82 -2.76 -4.90
C LYS A 8 3.47 -3.37 -6.14
N PHE A 9 3.51 -2.65 -7.25
CA PHE A 9 4.16 -3.09 -8.49
C PHE A 9 5.48 -2.36 -8.68
N LEU A 10 6.52 -3.11 -9.04
CA LEU A 10 7.88 -2.61 -9.32
C LEU A 10 8.27 -2.85 -10.78
N HIS A 11 7.28 -2.98 -11.66
CA HIS A 11 7.40 -3.11 -13.11
C HIS A 11 6.43 -2.12 -13.79
N PRO A 12 6.63 -1.77 -15.05
CA PRO A 12 5.72 -0.89 -15.80
C PRO A 12 4.31 -1.48 -15.82
N ASN A 13 3.34 -0.75 -15.25
CA ASN A 13 1.95 -1.19 -15.15
C ASN A 13 0.95 -0.04 -15.30
N GLY A 14 1.33 1.18 -14.91
CA GLY A 14 0.48 2.36 -15.00
C GLY A 14 1.17 3.65 -14.57
N GLY A 15 0.37 4.68 -14.28
CA GLY A 15 0.87 6.01 -13.95
C GLY A 15 1.65 6.08 -12.64
N SER A 16 1.21 5.34 -11.62
CA SER A 16 1.91 5.28 -10.33
C SER A 16 3.30 4.67 -10.45
N GLU A 17 3.48 3.66 -11.30
CA GLU A 17 4.79 3.04 -11.55
C GLU A 17 5.71 3.98 -12.30
N THR A 18 5.21 4.66 -13.35
CA THR A 18 5.96 5.72 -14.06
C THR A 18 6.42 6.80 -13.08
N TYR A 19 5.52 7.25 -12.19
CA TYR A 19 5.84 8.26 -11.19
C TYR A 19 6.96 7.81 -10.26
N ILE A 20 6.88 6.63 -9.65
CA ILE A 20 7.91 6.17 -8.69
C ILE A 20 9.27 5.95 -9.36
N PHE A 21 9.30 5.52 -10.62
CA PHE A 21 10.57 5.33 -11.34
C PHE A 21 11.23 6.67 -11.63
N GLU A 22 10.48 7.68 -12.10
CA GLU A 22 11.02 9.00 -12.36
C GLU A 22 11.43 9.74 -11.09
N VAL A 23 10.62 9.68 -10.02
CA VAL A 23 10.98 10.25 -8.73
C VAL A 23 12.24 9.62 -8.17
N GLY A 24 12.34 8.29 -8.19
CA GLY A 24 13.54 7.60 -7.71
C GLY A 24 14.78 7.95 -8.50
N LYS A 25 14.68 8.01 -9.84
CA LYS A 25 15.77 8.43 -10.73
C LYS A 25 16.24 9.87 -10.45
N GLN A 26 15.30 10.80 -10.20
CA GLN A 26 15.66 12.18 -9.86
C GLN A 26 16.33 12.26 -8.48
N LEU A 27 15.82 11.54 -7.48
CA LEU A 27 16.43 11.46 -6.16
C LEU A 27 17.86 10.91 -6.24
N GLN A 28 18.11 9.87 -7.06
CA GLN A 28 19.45 9.33 -7.27
C GLN A 28 20.39 10.36 -7.93
N LYS A 29 19.90 11.12 -8.93
CA LYS A 29 20.67 12.22 -9.56
C LYS A 29 21.03 13.32 -8.55
N MET A 30 20.19 13.53 -7.54
CA MET A 30 20.45 14.47 -6.44
C MET A 30 21.40 13.90 -5.37
N GLY A 31 21.97 12.70 -5.57
CA GLY A 31 22.91 12.06 -4.67
C GLY A 31 22.27 11.32 -3.49
N HIS A 32 20.97 10.98 -3.56
CA HIS A 32 20.30 10.18 -2.56
C HIS A 32 20.44 8.69 -2.86
N GLN A 33 20.56 7.85 -1.82
CA GLN A 33 20.44 6.40 -1.95
C GLN A 33 18.96 6.04 -2.01
N VAL A 34 18.52 5.36 -3.08
CA VAL A 34 17.13 4.97 -3.30
C VAL A 34 17.02 3.47 -3.47
N GLU A 35 16.17 2.85 -2.69
CA GLU A 35 15.80 1.44 -2.82
C GLU A 35 14.28 1.29 -2.89
N TYR A 36 13.81 0.12 -3.33
CA TYR A 36 12.39 -0.11 -3.58
C TYR A 36 11.89 -1.34 -2.85
N PHE A 37 10.63 -1.29 -2.39
CA PHE A 37 9.96 -2.42 -1.79
C PHE A 37 8.54 -2.58 -2.37
N GLY A 38 8.19 -3.80 -2.74
CA GLY A 38 6.90 -4.14 -3.33
C GLY A 38 6.72 -5.65 -3.48
N MET A 39 5.94 -6.06 -4.47
CA MET A 39 5.76 -7.47 -4.83
C MET A 39 6.82 -7.94 -5.81
N GLU A 40 7.13 -9.24 -5.72
CA GLU A 40 7.98 -9.93 -6.69
C GLU A 40 7.27 -10.06 -8.03
N HIS A 41 8.01 -9.79 -9.12
CA HIS A 41 7.53 -9.95 -10.48
C HIS A 41 8.72 -10.10 -11.45
N GLU A 42 8.59 -10.99 -12.46
CA GLU A 42 9.65 -11.24 -13.45
C GLU A 42 10.04 -9.99 -14.25
N GLY A 43 9.09 -9.08 -14.49
CA GLY A 43 9.32 -7.80 -15.18
C GLY A 43 9.77 -6.65 -14.28
N ARG A 44 10.22 -6.91 -13.05
CA ARG A 44 10.68 -5.90 -12.10
C ARG A 44 11.88 -5.13 -12.67
N VAL A 45 11.82 -3.80 -12.62
CA VAL A 45 12.85 -2.90 -13.18
C VAL A 45 13.63 -2.12 -12.11
N VAL A 46 13.18 -2.15 -10.86
CA VAL A 46 13.82 -1.49 -9.70
C VAL A 46 13.91 -2.45 -8.52
N SER A 47 14.88 -2.25 -7.63
CA SER A 47 15.21 -3.24 -6.62
C SER A 47 15.64 -2.65 -5.28
N ASN A 48 15.74 -3.51 -4.27
CA ASN A 48 16.54 -3.29 -3.07
C ASN A 48 17.71 -4.28 -3.05
N ARG A 49 18.76 -3.96 -2.31
CA ARG A 49 20.01 -4.75 -2.29
C ARG A 49 19.87 -6.12 -1.64
N LEU A 50 18.81 -6.36 -0.86
CA LEU A 50 18.52 -7.66 -0.25
C LEU A 50 17.75 -8.60 -1.17
N ASP A 51 17.30 -8.12 -2.33
CA ASP A 51 16.36 -8.82 -3.22
C ASP A 51 15.12 -9.35 -2.46
N CYS A 52 14.59 -8.54 -1.53
CA CYS A 52 13.54 -8.92 -0.60
C CYS A 52 12.20 -8.26 -0.97
N TYR A 53 11.25 -9.06 -1.48
CA TYR A 53 9.93 -8.62 -1.94
C TYR A 53 8.85 -9.56 -1.43
N THR A 54 7.59 -9.08 -1.37
CA THR A 54 6.46 -9.96 -1.04
C THR A 54 6.13 -10.87 -2.22
N GLY A 55 5.64 -12.06 -1.94
CA GLY A 55 5.16 -12.96 -2.99
C GLY A 55 4.02 -12.31 -3.78
N ASN A 56 3.94 -12.65 -5.08
CA ASN A 56 2.82 -12.25 -5.89
C ASN A 56 1.55 -12.93 -5.34
N MET A 57 0.51 -12.14 -5.04
CA MET A 57 -0.77 -12.68 -4.58
C MET A 57 -1.58 -13.15 -5.79
N ASP A 58 -1.11 -14.20 -6.46
CA ASP A 58 -1.88 -14.84 -7.51
C ASP A 58 -3.12 -15.51 -6.94
N PHE A 59 -4.29 -15.04 -7.39
CA PHE A 59 -5.61 -15.53 -7.01
C PHE A 59 -5.89 -16.98 -7.46
N HIS A 60 -4.92 -17.65 -8.09
CA HIS A 60 -5.08 -18.94 -8.73
C HIS A 60 -4.64 -20.14 -7.90
N THR A 61 -4.02 -19.95 -6.73
CA THR A 61 -3.49 -21.04 -5.93
C THR A 61 -4.45 -21.47 -4.80
N GLY A 62 -4.97 -22.71 -4.91
CA GLY A 62 -5.52 -23.56 -3.85
C GLY A 62 -6.76 -23.06 -3.07
N LYS A 63 -7.73 -23.98 -2.84
CA LYS A 63 -8.97 -23.71 -2.09
C LYS A 63 -8.74 -23.20 -0.66
N LEU A 64 -7.67 -23.64 0.01
CA LEU A 64 -7.35 -23.27 1.39
C LEU A 64 -6.82 -21.81 1.49
N GLN A 65 -6.09 -21.34 0.50
CA GLN A 65 -5.58 -19.97 0.45
C GLN A 65 -6.70 -18.94 0.21
N LYS A 66 -7.76 -19.33 -0.51
CA LYS A 66 -8.95 -18.49 -0.70
C LYS A 66 -9.68 -18.20 0.60
N LEU A 67 -9.67 -19.12 1.57
CA LEU A 67 -10.31 -18.95 2.87
C LEU A 67 -9.56 -17.94 3.77
N LEU A 68 -8.23 -17.86 3.63
CA LEU A 68 -7.38 -16.94 4.40
C LEU A 68 -7.24 -15.55 3.74
N TYR A 69 -7.74 -15.40 2.51
CA TYR A 69 -7.63 -14.16 1.73
C TYR A 69 -8.22 -12.92 2.43
N PRO A 70 -9.43 -12.95 3.06
CA PRO A 70 -9.96 -11.81 3.78
C PRO A 70 -9.03 -11.30 4.89
N PHE A 71 -8.36 -12.22 5.60
CA PHE A 71 -7.43 -11.85 6.68
C PHE A 71 -6.12 -11.24 6.12
N ARG A 72 -5.64 -11.74 4.97
CA ARG A 72 -4.45 -11.21 4.31
C ARG A 72 -4.65 -9.79 3.77
N ILE A 73 -5.85 -9.47 3.29
CA ILE A 73 -6.21 -8.11 2.86
C ILE A 73 -6.21 -7.15 4.06
N LEU A 74 -6.64 -7.62 5.23
CA LEU A 74 -6.66 -6.79 6.44
C LEU A 74 -5.27 -6.60 7.04
N TYR A 75 -4.41 -7.61 6.98
CA TYR A 75 -3.05 -7.52 7.54
C TYR A 75 -2.11 -8.52 6.87
N SER A 76 -1.10 -8.02 6.16
CA SER A 76 -0.06 -8.84 5.55
C SER A 76 1.13 -9.02 6.52
N THR A 77 1.17 -10.15 7.22
CA THR A 77 2.30 -10.50 8.09
C THR A 77 3.60 -10.68 7.29
N GLU A 78 3.49 -11.12 6.03
CA GLU A 78 4.60 -11.27 5.11
C GLU A 78 5.19 -9.89 4.77
N ALA A 79 4.35 -8.93 4.34
CA ALA A 79 4.80 -7.59 4.00
C ALA A 79 5.46 -6.90 5.21
N ALA A 80 4.86 -7.03 6.40
CA ALA A 80 5.42 -6.47 7.63
C ALA A 80 6.80 -7.06 7.97
N LYS A 81 6.99 -8.38 7.82
CA LYS A 81 8.27 -9.05 8.08
C LYS A 81 9.33 -8.69 7.05
N LYS A 82 8.96 -8.66 5.78
CA LYS A 82 9.89 -8.40 4.67
C LYS A 82 10.32 -6.94 4.62
N ILE A 83 9.39 -5.98 4.78
CA ILE A 83 9.77 -4.58 4.85
C ILE A 83 10.67 -4.32 6.07
N ARG A 84 10.44 -5.00 7.20
CA ARG A 84 11.29 -4.87 8.37
C ARG A 84 12.76 -5.23 8.05
N LYS A 85 13.01 -6.30 7.29
CA LYS A 85 14.38 -6.67 6.87
C LYS A 85 15.02 -5.56 6.03
N VAL A 86 14.26 -4.97 5.11
CA VAL A 86 14.75 -3.87 4.27
C VAL A 86 15.01 -2.61 5.10
N LEU A 87 14.17 -2.32 6.10
CA LEU A 87 14.39 -1.21 7.03
C LEU A 87 15.65 -1.40 7.88
N ASP A 88 15.87 -2.60 8.40
CA ASP A 88 17.05 -2.93 9.21
C ASP A 88 18.35 -2.79 8.40
N ASP A 89 18.32 -3.14 7.12
CA ASP A 89 19.47 -3.09 6.22
C ASP A 89 19.73 -1.69 5.68
N LEU A 90 18.73 -1.06 5.05
CA LEU A 90 18.86 0.27 4.43
C LEU A 90 18.99 1.37 5.49
N GLN A 91 18.25 1.25 6.59
CA GLN A 91 18.11 2.31 7.62
C GLN A 91 17.66 3.65 6.99
N PRO A 92 16.49 3.70 6.36
CA PRO A 92 16.05 4.87 5.59
C PRO A 92 15.77 6.08 6.48
N ASP A 93 16.00 7.28 5.93
CA ASP A 93 15.56 8.55 6.52
C ASP A 93 14.09 8.83 6.16
N VAL A 94 13.70 8.37 4.95
CA VAL A 94 12.36 8.57 4.40
C VAL A 94 11.83 7.26 3.82
N VAL A 95 10.58 6.93 4.11
CA VAL A 95 9.81 5.90 3.39
C VAL A 95 8.72 6.58 2.60
N HIS A 96 8.82 6.54 1.27
CA HIS A 96 7.86 7.11 0.33
C HIS A 96 6.86 6.04 -0.11
N VAL A 97 5.68 6.06 0.47
CA VAL A 97 4.60 5.10 0.22
C VAL A 97 3.73 5.58 -0.92
N ASN A 98 3.42 4.68 -1.85
CA ASN A 98 2.55 4.91 -3.00
C ASN A 98 1.38 3.92 -2.94
N ASN A 99 1.08 3.18 -4.02
CA ASN A 99 0.03 2.16 -4.00
C ASN A 99 0.45 0.95 -3.18
N PHE A 100 -0.23 0.66 -2.09
CA PHE A 100 0.10 -0.44 -1.17
C PHE A 100 -1.10 -1.32 -0.79
N ASN A 101 -2.30 -0.98 -1.24
CA ASN A 101 -3.54 -1.65 -0.85
C ASN A 101 -3.60 -3.11 -1.26
N PHE A 102 -4.36 -3.86 -0.48
CA PHE A 102 -4.68 -5.27 -0.64
C PHE A 102 -3.48 -6.22 -0.60
N GLN A 103 -2.33 -5.84 -1.11
CA GLN A 103 -1.13 -6.68 -1.20
C GLN A 103 -0.15 -6.43 -0.06
N LEU A 104 0.30 -5.18 0.09
CA LEU A 104 1.23 -4.79 1.14
C LEU A 104 0.50 -4.45 2.45
N THR A 105 -0.71 -3.89 2.33
CA THR A 105 -1.59 -3.45 3.41
C THR A 105 -0.96 -2.42 4.36
N PRO A 106 -1.71 -1.73 5.20
CA PRO A 106 -1.15 -0.88 6.26
C PRO A 106 -0.25 -1.58 7.27
N SER A 107 -0.10 -2.92 7.19
CA SER A 107 0.86 -3.67 8.01
C SER A 107 2.29 -3.14 7.88
N ILE A 108 2.64 -2.58 6.71
CA ILE A 108 3.94 -1.93 6.46
C ILE A 108 4.12 -0.67 7.31
N LEU A 109 3.07 0.12 7.51
CA LEU A 109 3.12 1.34 8.32
C LEU A 109 3.38 1.00 9.79
N TYR A 110 2.68 -0.01 10.31
CA TYR A 110 2.93 -0.51 11.66
C TYR A 110 4.35 -1.07 11.81
N ALA A 111 4.88 -1.73 10.79
CA ALA A 111 6.25 -2.24 10.80
C ALA A 111 7.28 -1.10 10.85
N ILE A 112 7.06 0.00 10.11
CA ILE A 112 7.92 1.19 10.12
C ILE A 112 7.88 1.85 11.51
N ARG A 113 6.70 2.12 12.07
CA ARG A 113 6.58 2.73 13.40
C ARG A 113 7.16 1.84 14.52
N LYS A 114 7.03 0.51 14.37
CA LYS A 114 7.69 -0.44 15.28
C LYS A 114 9.22 -0.39 15.14
N TYR A 115 9.73 -0.29 13.91
CA TYR A 115 11.16 -0.13 13.65
C TYR A 115 11.72 1.12 14.34
N GLU A 116 11.09 2.28 14.18
CA GLU A 116 11.47 3.53 14.85
C GLU A 116 11.56 3.33 16.37
N LYS A 117 10.50 2.75 16.97
CA LYS A 117 10.41 2.54 18.42
C LYS A 117 11.51 1.62 18.96
N GLN A 118 11.92 0.62 18.17
CA GLN A 118 12.93 -0.35 18.57
C GLN A 118 14.36 0.12 18.37
N THR A 119 14.60 0.98 17.37
CA THR A 119 15.94 1.44 17.00
C THR A 119 16.27 2.85 17.50
N GLY A 120 15.26 3.60 17.94
CA GLY A 120 15.40 5.03 18.28
C GLY A 120 15.60 5.95 17.06
N ARG A 121 15.53 5.41 15.84
CA ARG A 121 15.66 6.19 14.61
C ARG A 121 14.33 6.82 14.24
N THR A 122 14.37 8.03 13.70
CA THR A 122 13.19 8.68 13.11
C THR A 122 13.15 8.39 11.61
N VAL A 123 11.99 7.92 11.13
CA VAL A 123 11.73 7.66 9.71
C VAL A 123 10.53 8.49 9.27
N ARG A 124 10.71 9.40 8.34
CA ARG A 124 9.59 10.18 7.81
C ARG A 124 8.80 9.37 6.79
N ILE A 125 7.50 9.21 7.02
CA ILE A 125 6.60 8.51 6.10
C ILE A 125 5.88 9.54 5.22
N VAL A 126 6.21 9.56 3.93
CA VAL A 126 5.56 10.37 2.90
C VAL A 126 4.62 9.48 2.11
N TYR A 127 3.39 9.89 1.90
CA TYR A 127 2.42 9.16 1.08
C TYR A 127 2.00 10.00 -0.13
N THR A 128 2.09 9.44 -1.35
CA THR A 128 1.49 10.05 -2.55
C THR A 128 0.18 9.35 -2.87
N ALA A 129 -0.90 10.12 -2.89
CA ALA A 129 -2.24 9.65 -3.23
C ALA A 129 -2.40 9.54 -4.75
N HIS A 130 -2.36 8.32 -5.29
CA HIS A 130 -2.63 8.04 -6.69
C HIS A 130 -4.10 7.72 -6.98
N ASP A 131 -4.86 7.45 -5.94
CA ASP A 131 -6.28 7.15 -5.99
C ASP A 131 -7.01 7.64 -4.72
N SER A 132 -8.28 7.36 -4.61
CA SER A 132 -9.13 7.82 -3.49
C SER A 132 -9.20 6.82 -2.32
N GLN A 133 -8.23 5.94 -2.14
CA GLN A 133 -8.26 4.88 -1.12
C GLN A 133 -8.47 5.38 0.31
N LEU A 134 -7.97 6.55 0.65
CA LEU A 134 -8.09 7.11 2.00
C LEU A 134 -9.54 7.42 2.40
N VAL A 135 -10.41 7.60 1.41
CA VAL A 135 -11.80 8.06 1.61
C VAL A 135 -12.85 7.14 0.97
N CYS A 136 -12.47 6.30 0.02
CA CYS A 136 -13.39 5.47 -0.73
C CYS A 136 -12.91 4.02 -0.82
N PRO A 137 -13.69 3.02 -0.32
CA PRO A 137 -13.28 1.61 -0.33
C PRO A 137 -13.07 1.00 -1.72
N ASN A 138 -13.66 1.56 -2.80
CA ASN A 138 -13.41 1.12 -4.16
C ASN A 138 -12.30 1.94 -4.86
N HIS A 139 -11.73 2.94 -4.19
CA HIS A 139 -10.65 3.82 -4.62
C HIS A 139 -10.97 4.77 -5.79
N LEU A 140 -12.10 4.62 -6.46
CA LEU A 140 -12.42 5.33 -7.70
C LEU A 140 -13.37 6.52 -7.48
N MET A 141 -14.05 6.61 -6.32
CA MET A 141 -15.16 7.53 -6.09
C MET A 141 -16.22 7.46 -7.19
N GLN A 142 -16.47 6.26 -7.70
CA GLN A 142 -17.49 5.96 -8.71
C GLN A 142 -18.38 4.79 -8.28
N ARG A 143 -19.64 4.85 -8.69
CA ARG A 143 -20.57 3.71 -8.62
C ARG A 143 -20.29 2.74 -9.77
N PRO A 144 -20.82 1.51 -9.71
CA PRO A 144 -20.74 0.56 -10.84
C PRO A 144 -21.35 1.09 -12.15
N SER A 145 -22.25 2.06 -12.06
CA SER A 145 -22.84 2.78 -13.22
C SER A 145 -21.86 3.77 -13.91
N GLY A 146 -20.70 4.05 -13.30
CA GLY A 146 -19.76 5.06 -13.77
C GLY A 146 -20.01 6.47 -13.20
N GLU A 147 -21.10 6.68 -12.46
CA GLU A 147 -21.40 7.96 -11.83
C GLU A 147 -20.41 8.29 -10.72
N LEU A 148 -19.97 9.55 -10.63
CA LEU A 148 -19.18 10.06 -9.52
C LEU A 148 -19.96 9.95 -8.21
N CYS A 149 -19.29 9.52 -7.16
CA CYS A 149 -19.91 9.25 -5.87
C CYS A 149 -19.02 9.72 -4.71
N GLN A 150 -19.62 10.45 -3.78
CA GLN A 150 -18.96 10.94 -2.57
C GLN A 150 -19.61 10.39 -1.29
N GLU A 151 -20.50 9.40 -1.38
CA GLU A 151 -21.31 8.92 -0.27
C GLU A 151 -20.50 8.24 0.85
N CYS A 152 -19.26 7.82 0.58
CA CYS A 152 -18.37 7.23 1.59
C CYS A 152 -17.58 8.28 2.40
N LEU A 153 -17.60 9.53 2.00
CA LEU A 153 -16.95 10.61 2.76
C LEU A 153 -17.56 10.71 4.18
N GLY A 154 -16.77 11.24 5.11
CA GLY A 154 -17.22 11.39 6.49
C GLY A 154 -17.48 10.06 7.21
N GLN A 155 -16.67 9.02 6.88
CA GLN A 155 -16.71 7.72 7.55
C GLN A 155 -17.94 6.84 7.25
N LYS A 156 -18.58 7.03 6.10
CA LYS A 156 -19.77 6.29 5.67
C LYS A 156 -19.45 5.10 4.73
N GLN A 157 -18.38 4.36 4.99
CA GLN A 157 -17.84 3.31 4.10
C GLN A 157 -18.83 2.18 3.77
N TRP A 158 -19.88 1.97 4.59
CA TRP A 158 -20.93 0.99 4.31
C TRP A 158 -21.74 1.29 3.05
N ASN A 159 -21.71 2.52 2.54
CA ASN A 159 -22.32 2.87 1.25
C ASN A 159 -21.67 2.08 0.10
N CYS A 160 -20.38 1.76 0.18
CA CYS A 160 -19.71 0.90 -0.79
C CYS A 160 -20.39 -0.49 -0.88
N THR A 161 -20.71 -1.10 0.25
CA THR A 161 -21.45 -2.38 0.29
C THR A 161 -22.87 -2.25 -0.26
N LYS A 162 -23.57 -1.17 0.11
CA LYS A 162 -24.94 -0.88 -0.34
C LYS A 162 -25.01 -0.81 -1.87
N HIS A 163 -24.07 -0.11 -2.48
CA HIS A 163 -23.99 0.12 -3.93
C HIS A 163 -23.18 -0.93 -4.68
N LYS A 164 -22.64 -1.96 -4.02
CA LYS A 164 -21.82 -3.03 -4.63
C LYS A 164 -20.63 -2.48 -5.45
N CYS A 165 -19.96 -1.42 -4.95
CA CYS A 165 -18.99 -0.63 -5.71
C CYS A 165 -17.77 -1.43 -6.19
N ILE A 166 -17.38 -2.52 -5.50
CA ILE A 166 -16.22 -3.34 -5.87
C ILE A 166 -16.67 -4.50 -6.76
N HIS A 167 -16.33 -4.41 -8.05
CA HIS A 167 -16.65 -5.42 -9.07
C HIS A 167 -18.13 -5.84 -9.12
N ASN A 168 -19.05 -4.92 -8.83
CA ASN A 168 -20.49 -5.19 -8.73
C ASN A 168 -20.84 -6.35 -7.78
N SER A 169 -19.98 -6.65 -6.80
CA SER A 169 -20.11 -7.76 -5.86
C SER A 169 -20.38 -7.26 -4.44
N ARG A 170 -21.48 -7.73 -3.84
CA ARG A 170 -21.82 -7.39 -2.46
C ARG A 170 -20.76 -7.90 -1.47
N VAL A 171 -20.23 -9.11 -1.68
CA VAL A 171 -19.21 -9.72 -0.81
C VAL A 171 -17.90 -8.97 -0.88
N LYS A 172 -17.40 -8.64 -2.08
CA LYS A 172 -16.16 -7.85 -2.25
C LYS A 172 -16.32 -6.46 -1.67
N SER A 173 -17.47 -5.80 -1.88
CA SER A 173 -17.74 -4.48 -1.34
C SER A 173 -17.89 -4.48 0.18
N LEU A 174 -18.44 -5.54 0.77
CA LEU A 174 -18.47 -5.73 2.22
C LEU A 174 -17.04 -5.83 2.77
N LEU A 175 -16.20 -6.64 2.14
CA LEU A 175 -14.79 -6.78 2.54
C LEU A 175 -14.05 -5.45 2.49
N GLY A 176 -14.18 -4.68 1.40
CA GLY A 176 -13.58 -3.35 1.30
C GLY A 176 -14.14 -2.35 2.31
N SER A 177 -15.45 -2.41 2.61
CA SER A 177 -16.06 -1.56 3.65
C SER A 177 -15.52 -1.89 5.04
N VAL A 178 -15.34 -3.18 5.37
CA VAL A 178 -14.77 -3.66 6.64
C VAL A 178 -13.32 -3.24 6.76
N GLU A 179 -12.52 -3.45 5.70
CA GLU A 179 -11.12 -3.01 5.64
C GLU A 179 -11.00 -1.51 5.94
N ALA A 180 -11.71 -0.68 5.18
CA ALA A 180 -11.68 0.77 5.36
C ALA A 180 -12.10 1.20 6.77
N LYS A 181 -13.11 0.54 7.36
CA LYS A 181 -13.53 0.80 8.75
C LYS A 181 -12.45 0.43 9.77
N ILE A 182 -11.79 -0.71 9.62
CA ILE A 182 -10.72 -1.16 10.51
C ILE A 182 -9.57 -0.15 10.48
N TYR A 183 -9.10 0.23 9.28
CA TYR A 183 -7.99 1.16 9.15
C TYR A 183 -8.32 2.56 9.65
N GLN A 184 -9.55 2.98 9.48
CA GLN A 184 -10.03 4.24 10.04
C GLN A 184 -10.10 4.19 11.57
N HIS A 185 -10.67 3.13 12.14
CA HIS A 185 -10.74 2.94 13.59
C HIS A 185 -9.34 2.90 14.23
N ASN A 186 -8.41 2.18 13.62
CA ASN A 186 -7.03 2.05 14.08
C ASN A 186 -6.15 3.25 13.71
N HIS A 187 -6.70 4.29 13.12
CA HIS A 187 -5.99 5.49 12.69
C HIS A 187 -4.75 5.20 11.82
N ALA A 188 -4.79 4.13 11.01
CA ALA A 188 -3.66 3.67 10.22
C ALA A 188 -3.06 4.79 9.32
N TYR A 189 -3.91 5.57 8.69
CA TYR A 189 -3.51 6.66 7.79
C TYR A 189 -3.00 7.92 8.51
N ARG A 190 -3.16 8.02 9.85
CA ARG A 190 -2.53 9.07 10.65
C ARG A 190 -1.04 8.82 10.87
N MET A 191 -0.53 7.65 10.46
CA MET A 191 0.90 7.37 10.50
C MET A 191 1.70 8.04 9.38
N PHE A 192 1.04 8.60 8.36
CA PHE A 192 1.72 9.43 7.37
C PHE A 192 2.09 10.79 7.98
N ASP A 193 3.36 11.18 7.83
CA ASP A 193 3.84 12.50 8.26
C ASP A 193 3.54 13.57 7.22
N THR A 194 3.41 13.17 5.94
CA THR A 194 3.09 14.04 4.81
C THR A 194 2.25 13.29 3.80
N VAL A 195 1.24 13.95 3.27
CA VAL A 195 0.42 13.44 2.15
C VAL A 195 0.58 14.38 0.96
N ILE A 196 0.90 13.82 -0.20
CA ILE A 196 0.98 14.50 -1.50
C ILE A 196 -0.26 14.10 -2.31
N CYS A 197 -1.01 15.09 -2.83
CA CYS A 197 -2.20 14.91 -3.67
C CYS A 197 -2.01 15.54 -5.03
#